data_0938591264c793820786f7d3dafd3d58
#
_entry.id   0938591264c793820786f7d3dafd3d58
#
_cell.length_a   1.000
_cell.length_b   1.000
_cell.length_c   1.000
_cell.angle_alpha   90.00
_cell.angle_beta   90.00
_cell.angle_gamma   90.00
#
_symmetry.space_group_name_H-M   'P 1'
#
loop_
_entity.id
_entity.type
_entity.pdbx_description
1 polymer ?
#
loop_
_entity_poly.entity_id
_entity_poly.type
_entity_poly.pdbx_seq_one_letter_code
_entity_poly.pdbx_strand_id
1 'polypeptide(L)'
;HHLSTRKRHGATRSTIYPSSRDLVRTASRYYIVGMADWISDADFSAAEGVENWRVLYWGAKTLVRTGDFTSGVNFISAIAVHAADLGHDPLIDLRDDSVAVQVVTPGVGLSDLDLELARRVTRTAAELGLTLDPTAVQQLEITVDAANPADIAEFWRSALGYVQVAEQTFVEPNLIGPALSIHTKEYSSPRNRIHVDISVPHDQAQQRVDAVLAAGGRLLSDRHAPKYWSLIDQEGNVADIATWQDPR
;
A
#
# COMPACT_ATOMS: atom_id res chain seq x y z
N HIS A 1 8.83 -58.95 35.74
CA HIS A 1 8.14 -58.25 34.65
C HIS A 1 8.35 -56.72 34.84
N HIS A 2 9.34 -56.18 34.09
CA HIS A 2 9.61 -54.77 34.05
C HIS A 2 8.81 -54.14 32.88
N LEU A 3 7.90 -53.23 33.20
CA LEU A 3 7.28 -52.33 32.22
C LEU A 3 8.08 -51.02 32.14
N SER A 4 8.75 -50.82 31.01
CA SER A 4 9.47 -49.62 30.65
C SER A 4 8.49 -48.56 30.17
N THR A 5 8.36 -47.47 30.95
CA THR A 5 7.62 -46.28 30.55
C THR A 5 8.52 -45.37 29.66
N ARG A 6 8.25 -45.37 28.33
CA ARG A 6 8.84 -44.39 27.39
C ARG A 6 8.23 -43.00 27.67
N LYS A 7 9.04 -42.09 28.19
CA LYS A 7 8.75 -40.67 28.21
C LYS A 7 8.75 -40.15 26.75
N ARG A 8 7.61 -39.70 26.28
CA ARG A 8 7.52 -38.92 25.04
C ARG A 8 8.09 -37.52 25.31
N HIS A 9 9.20 -37.17 24.65
CA HIS A 9 9.70 -35.80 24.60
C HIS A 9 8.72 -35.02 23.74
N GLY A 10 8.00 -34.08 24.36
CA GLY A 10 7.22 -33.07 23.67
C GLY A 10 8.16 -32.11 22.98
N ALA A 11 8.20 -32.12 21.66
CA ALA A 11 8.82 -31.07 20.89
C ALA A 11 8.01 -29.78 21.08
N THR A 12 8.54 -28.85 21.84
CA THR A 12 8.03 -27.47 21.89
C THR A 12 8.18 -26.86 20.50
N ARG A 13 7.06 -26.68 19.81
CA ARG A 13 7.01 -25.86 18.59
C ARG A 13 7.43 -24.44 18.99
N SER A 14 8.62 -24.04 18.57
CA SER A 14 9.05 -22.65 18.61
C SER A 14 8.08 -21.84 17.77
N THR A 15 7.33 -20.97 18.40
CA THR A 15 6.42 -20.02 17.77
C THR A 15 7.31 -19.02 17.03
N ILE A 16 7.30 -19.07 15.69
CA ILE A 16 8.01 -18.13 14.82
C ILE A 16 7.20 -16.81 14.80
N TYR A 17 7.14 -16.13 15.94
CA TYR A 17 6.71 -14.73 15.97
C TYR A 17 7.97 -13.87 16.14
N PRO A 18 8.11 -12.78 15.38
CA PRO A 18 9.23 -11.86 15.57
C PRO A 18 9.27 -11.37 17.01
N SER A 19 10.48 -11.26 17.58
CA SER A 19 10.64 -10.78 18.94
C SER A 19 10.15 -9.32 19.05
N SER A 20 9.80 -8.89 20.26
CA SER A 20 9.44 -7.48 20.52
C SER A 20 10.53 -6.49 20.05
N ARG A 21 11.81 -6.92 20.00
CA ARG A 21 12.91 -6.13 19.45
C ARG A 21 12.88 -6.01 17.93
N ASP A 22 12.41 -7.05 17.21
CA ASP A 22 12.28 -7.03 15.75
C ASP A 22 11.06 -6.18 15.34
N LEU A 23 9.98 -6.23 16.12
CA LEU A 23 8.81 -5.36 15.95
C LEU A 23 9.17 -3.88 16.18
N VAL A 24 10.00 -3.57 17.18
CA VAL A 24 10.50 -2.21 17.44
C VAL A 24 11.41 -1.72 16.32
N ARG A 25 12.26 -2.59 15.73
CA ARG A 25 13.09 -2.23 14.56
C ARG A 25 12.23 -1.96 13.31
N THR A 26 11.19 -2.72 13.09
CA THR A 26 10.26 -2.51 11.98
C THR A 26 9.44 -1.24 12.20
N ALA A 27 8.86 -1.06 13.39
CA ALA A 27 8.18 0.18 13.76
C ALA A 27 9.11 1.42 13.70
N SER A 28 10.39 1.28 14.11
CA SER A 28 11.38 2.36 14.03
C SER A 28 11.66 2.84 12.61
N ARG A 29 11.49 1.99 11.58
CA ARG A 29 11.56 2.43 10.18
C ARG A 29 10.43 3.39 9.81
N TYR A 30 9.28 3.31 10.49
CA TYR A 30 8.12 4.18 10.26
C TYR A 30 8.12 5.47 11.10
N TYR A 31 9.04 5.58 12.08
CA TYR A 31 9.11 6.72 13.00
C TYR A 31 10.40 7.56 12.86
N ILE A 32 11.27 7.26 11.89
CA ILE A 32 12.40 8.13 11.59
C ILE A 32 11.88 9.31 10.78
N VAL A 33 11.31 10.29 11.48
CA VAL A 33 11.07 11.62 10.95
C VAL A 33 12.45 12.29 10.83
N GLY A 34 13.17 11.99 9.76
CA GLY A 34 14.32 12.77 9.32
C GLY A 34 13.82 14.03 8.64
N MET A 35 14.66 15.05 8.54
CA MET A 35 14.41 16.41 8.06
C MET A 35 13.86 16.55 6.60
N ALA A 36 12.99 15.65 6.17
CA ALA A 36 12.33 15.74 4.87
C ALA A 36 11.09 16.64 5.01
N ASP A 37 10.99 17.66 4.16
CA ASP A 37 9.84 18.54 4.13
C ASP A 37 8.65 17.83 3.50
N TRP A 38 7.52 17.82 4.21
CA TRP A 38 6.26 17.25 3.72
C TRP A 38 5.76 18.03 2.51
N ILE A 39 5.25 17.32 1.51
CA ILE A 39 4.55 17.91 0.36
C ILE A 39 3.17 17.30 0.22
N SER A 40 2.20 18.08 -0.24
CA SER A 40 0.85 17.56 -0.46
C SER A 40 0.77 16.63 -1.67
N ASP A 41 -0.21 15.73 -1.67
CA ASP A 41 -0.50 14.84 -2.82
C ASP A 41 -0.76 15.65 -4.10
N ALA A 42 -1.41 16.82 -3.96
CA ALA A 42 -1.68 17.73 -5.06
C ALA A 42 -0.40 18.37 -5.59
N ASP A 43 0.50 18.82 -4.70
CA ASP A 43 1.78 19.43 -5.10
C ASP A 43 2.69 18.40 -5.77
N PHE A 44 2.76 17.17 -5.25
CA PHE A 44 3.48 16.09 -5.91
C PHE A 44 2.90 15.81 -7.31
N SER A 45 1.58 15.68 -7.42
CA SER A 45 0.92 15.35 -8.70
C SER A 45 1.07 16.46 -9.74
N ALA A 46 1.22 17.73 -9.31
CA ALA A 46 1.40 18.89 -10.19
C ALA A 46 2.88 19.19 -10.53
N ALA A 47 3.81 18.50 -9.86
CA ALA A 47 5.23 18.80 -10.02
C ALA A 47 5.76 18.33 -11.39
N GLU A 48 6.68 19.12 -11.97
CA GLU A 48 7.38 18.75 -13.20
C GLU A 48 8.29 17.53 -12.99
N GLY A 49 8.31 16.61 -13.97
CA GLY A 49 9.18 15.44 -14.02
C GLY A 49 8.60 14.20 -13.32
N VAL A 50 7.35 14.25 -12.85
CA VAL A 50 6.62 13.12 -12.24
C VAL A 50 5.27 12.84 -12.91
N GLU A 51 5.08 13.27 -14.15
CA GLU A 51 3.85 13.13 -14.95
C GLU A 51 3.44 11.65 -15.11
N ASN A 52 4.42 10.73 -15.01
CA ASN A 52 4.22 9.28 -15.09
C ASN A 52 4.15 8.60 -13.72
N TRP A 53 3.88 9.36 -12.66
CA TRP A 53 3.64 8.85 -11.32
C TRP A 53 2.19 9.06 -10.91
N ARG A 54 1.68 8.20 -10.03
CA ARG A 54 0.33 8.33 -9.46
C ARG A 54 0.40 8.23 -7.96
N VAL A 55 -0.19 9.23 -7.31
CA VAL A 55 -0.39 9.20 -5.86
C VAL A 55 -1.51 8.21 -5.55
N LEU A 56 -1.22 7.29 -4.66
CA LEU A 56 -2.11 6.26 -4.12
C LEU A 56 -2.15 6.38 -2.59
N TYR A 57 -2.81 5.47 -1.89
CA TYR A 57 -2.95 5.54 -0.42
C TYR A 57 -1.62 5.70 0.34
N TRP A 58 -0.56 5.06 -0.12
CA TRP A 58 0.71 4.94 0.59
C TRP A 58 1.86 5.51 -0.25
N GLY A 59 1.73 6.75 -0.69
CA GLY A 59 2.76 7.45 -1.46
C GLY A 59 2.51 7.45 -2.97
N ALA A 60 3.54 7.68 -3.77
CA ALA A 60 3.44 7.74 -5.22
C ALA A 60 4.07 6.52 -5.88
N LYS A 61 3.45 6.01 -6.95
CA LYS A 61 3.84 4.78 -7.62
C LYS A 61 3.86 4.93 -9.14
N THR A 62 4.78 4.22 -9.78
CA THR A 62 4.82 4.02 -11.24
C THR A 62 5.18 2.58 -11.56
N LEU A 63 4.86 2.12 -12.77
CA LEU A 63 5.35 0.87 -13.32
C LEU A 63 6.29 1.16 -14.49
N VAL A 64 7.48 0.59 -14.46
CA VAL A 64 8.47 0.69 -15.54
C VAL A 64 8.45 -0.58 -16.36
N ARG A 65 8.14 -0.50 -17.66
CA ARG A 65 8.17 -1.61 -18.60
C ARG A 65 9.61 -1.87 -19.01
N THR A 66 10.17 -2.99 -18.59
CA THR A 66 11.58 -3.36 -18.83
C THR A 66 11.75 -4.38 -19.94
N GLY A 67 10.67 -5.07 -20.33
CA GLY A 67 10.63 -6.07 -21.38
C GLY A 67 11.22 -7.42 -20.97
N ASP A 68 12.19 -7.46 -20.08
CA ASP A 68 12.76 -8.67 -19.50
C ASP A 68 13.31 -8.43 -18.09
N PHE A 69 13.54 -9.53 -17.37
CA PHE A 69 14.01 -9.52 -15.98
C PHE A 69 15.40 -8.90 -15.83
N THR A 70 16.32 -9.15 -16.77
CA THR A 70 17.70 -8.62 -16.73
C THR A 70 17.71 -7.10 -16.87
N SER A 71 16.92 -6.57 -17.80
CA SER A 71 16.71 -5.13 -17.96
C SER A 71 16.13 -4.51 -16.69
N GLY A 72 15.22 -5.21 -16.00
CA GLY A 72 14.69 -4.81 -14.69
C GLY A 72 15.77 -4.74 -13.62
N VAL A 73 16.65 -5.74 -13.53
CA VAL A 73 17.80 -5.73 -12.60
C VAL A 73 18.75 -4.57 -12.89
N ASN A 74 19.05 -4.32 -14.17
CA ASN A 74 19.92 -3.22 -14.57
C ASN A 74 19.31 -1.85 -14.18
N PHE A 75 18.02 -1.68 -14.43
CA PHE A 75 17.29 -0.47 -14.02
C PHE A 75 17.31 -0.27 -12.50
N ILE A 76 17.03 -1.31 -11.70
CA ILE A 76 17.08 -1.25 -10.23
C ILE A 76 18.50 -0.87 -9.76
N SER A 77 19.53 -1.46 -10.37
CA SER A 77 20.93 -1.14 -10.03
C SER A 77 21.26 0.33 -10.30
N ALA A 78 20.74 0.90 -11.38
CA ALA A 78 20.93 2.32 -11.69
C ALA A 78 20.22 3.25 -10.72
N ILE A 79 18.97 2.97 -10.35
CA ILE A 79 18.23 3.81 -9.39
C ILE A 79 18.72 3.64 -7.95
N ALA A 80 19.33 2.51 -7.58
CA ALA A 80 19.90 2.30 -6.26
C ALA A 80 21.03 3.31 -5.94
N VAL A 81 21.75 3.80 -6.95
CA VAL A 81 22.76 4.87 -6.77
C VAL A 81 22.10 6.16 -6.32
N HIS A 82 20.94 6.50 -6.90
CA HIS A 82 20.20 7.70 -6.54
C HIS A 82 19.59 7.60 -5.14
N ALA A 83 19.07 6.41 -4.77
CA ALA A 83 18.56 6.15 -3.44
C ALA A 83 19.65 6.33 -2.38
N ALA A 84 20.85 5.77 -2.62
CA ALA A 84 21.99 5.92 -1.73
C ALA A 84 22.47 7.38 -1.60
N ASP A 85 22.50 8.14 -2.70
CA ASP A 85 22.88 9.55 -2.70
C ASP A 85 21.91 10.44 -1.90
N LEU A 86 20.61 10.14 -1.99
CA LEU A 86 19.57 10.84 -1.24
C LEU A 86 19.40 10.33 0.20
N GLY A 87 19.96 9.15 0.53
CA GLY A 87 19.67 8.47 1.78
C GLY A 87 18.18 8.10 1.94
N HIS A 88 17.50 7.85 0.81
CA HIS A 88 16.07 7.60 0.75
C HIS A 88 15.74 6.46 -0.22
N ASP A 89 15.30 5.33 0.35
CA ASP A 89 15.09 4.09 -0.42
C ASP A 89 13.65 3.97 -0.92
N PRO A 90 13.44 3.63 -2.20
CA PRO A 90 12.12 3.30 -2.73
C PRO A 90 11.70 1.88 -2.34
N LEU A 91 10.40 1.60 -2.37
CA LEU A 91 9.89 0.23 -2.40
C LEU A 91 9.87 -0.25 -3.86
N ILE A 92 10.42 -1.45 -4.10
CA ILE A 92 10.59 -2.00 -5.44
C ILE A 92 10.00 -3.40 -5.53
N ASP A 93 9.21 -3.64 -6.57
CA ASP A 93 8.70 -4.96 -6.93
C ASP A 93 9.14 -5.29 -8.37
N LEU A 94 10.06 -6.26 -8.51
CA LEU A 94 10.59 -6.72 -9.78
C LEU A 94 9.78 -7.92 -10.29
N ARG A 95 9.32 -7.84 -11.54
CA ARG A 95 8.66 -8.91 -12.27
C ARG A 95 9.46 -9.29 -13.51
N ASP A 96 8.96 -10.24 -14.27
CA ASP A 96 9.61 -10.78 -15.47
C ASP A 96 9.83 -9.73 -16.56
N ASP A 97 8.92 -8.75 -16.72
CA ASP A 97 8.94 -7.73 -17.76
C ASP A 97 8.80 -6.29 -17.26
N SER A 98 8.77 -6.10 -15.93
CA SER A 98 8.46 -4.80 -15.35
C SER A 98 9.00 -4.61 -13.93
N VAL A 99 9.14 -3.36 -13.53
CA VAL A 99 9.51 -2.93 -12.17
C VAL A 99 8.49 -1.93 -11.67
N ALA A 100 7.77 -2.27 -10.59
CA ALA A 100 7.00 -1.28 -9.87
C ALA A 100 7.90 -0.56 -8.87
N VAL A 101 7.86 0.77 -8.90
CA VAL A 101 8.59 1.64 -7.97
C VAL A 101 7.60 2.49 -7.19
N GLN A 102 7.73 2.48 -5.89
CA GLN A 102 6.94 3.31 -4.99
C GLN A 102 7.84 4.16 -4.11
N VAL A 103 7.53 5.43 -3.98
CA VAL A 103 8.20 6.38 -3.09
C VAL A 103 7.25 6.81 -1.98
N VAL A 104 7.74 6.81 -0.76
CA VAL A 104 7.01 7.23 0.45
C VAL A 104 7.98 7.45 1.59
N THR A 105 7.82 8.53 2.32
CA THR A 105 8.58 8.79 3.56
C THR A 105 7.77 8.26 4.75
N PRO A 106 8.27 7.23 5.45
CA PRO A 106 7.56 6.62 6.57
C PRO A 106 7.18 7.65 7.65
N GLY A 107 5.90 7.64 8.06
CA GLY A 107 5.37 8.55 9.08
C GLY A 107 5.10 9.98 8.62
N VAL A 108 5.49 10.34 7.39
CA VAL A 108 5.29 11.68 6.80
C VAL A 108 4.26 11.65 5.66
N GLY A 109 4.31 10.62 4.82
CA GLY A 109 3.59 10.55 3.55
C GLY A 109 4.51 10.88 2.39
N LEU A 110 4.17 11.84 1.55
CA LEU A 110 5.06 12.33 0.51
C LEU A 110 5.93 13.47 1.02
N SER A 111 7.18 13.52 0.55
CA SER A 111 8.18 14.52 0.91
C SER A 111 8.94 15.02 -0.31
N ASP A 112 9.76 16.05 -0.11
CA ASP A 112 10.70 16.57 -1.12
C ASP A 112 11.71 15.50 -1.58
N LEU A 113 12.12 14.58 -0.69
CA LEU A 113 12.98 13.45 -1.05
C LEU A 113 12.27 12.46 -1.98
N ASP A 114 10.99 12.17 -1.74
CA ASP A 114 10.17 11.34 -2.62
C ASP A 114 10.05 11.95 -4.01
N LEU A 115 9.81 13.27 -4.08
CA LEU A 115 9.71 14.00 -5.33
C LEU A 115 11.03 13.98 -6.12
N GLU A 116 12.15 14.24 -5.46
CA GLU A 116 13.46 14.22 -6.11
C GLU A 116 13.84 12.80 -6.56
N LEU A 117 13.58 11.78 -5.74
CA LEU A 117 13.82 10.38 -6.12
C LEU A 117 12.96 9.98 -7.33
N ALA A 118 11.68 10.34 -7.35
CA ALA A 118 10.77 10.05 -8.47
C ALA A 118 11.27 10.69 -9.77
N ARG A 119 11.77 11.93 -9.71
CA ARG A 119 12.39 12.61 -10.85
C ARG A 119 13.65 11.89 -11.37
N ARG A 120 14.52 11.45 -10.47
CA ARG A 120 15.73 10.69 -10.83
C ARG A 120 15.38 9.34 -11.46
N VAL A 121 14.42 8.62 -10.90
CA VAL A 121 13.89 7.37 -11.46
C VAL A 121 13.34 7.59 -12.87
N THR A 122 12.56 8.64 -13.08
CA THR A 122 12.00 9.02 -14.40
C THR A 122 13.11 9.27 -15.43
N ARG A 123 14.13 10.06 -15.05
CA ARG A 123 15.28 10.33 -15.94
C ARG A 123 16.06 9.06 -16.28
N THR A 124 16.36 8.23 -15.28
CA THR A 124 17.06 6.96 -15.48
C THR A 124 16.32 6.02 -16.43
N ALA A 125 14.99 5.93 -16.29
CA ALA A 125 14.19 5.13 -17.22
C ALA A 125 14.29 5.66 -18.65
N ALA A 126 14.21 6.99 -18.84
CA ALA A 126 14.36 7.61 -20.16
C ALA A 126 15.76 7.38 -20.75
N GLU A 127 16.83 7.51 -19.96
CA GLU A 127 18.23 7.24 -20.38
C GLU A 127 18.45 5.79 -20.82
N LEU A 128 17.74 4.85 -20.19
CA LEU A 128 17.76 3.42 -20.54
C LEU A 128 16.75 3.04 -21.64
N GLY A 129 16.00 4.01 -22.18
CA GLY A 129 14.98 3.77 -23.21
C GLY A 129 13.77 2.97 -22.71
N LEU A 130 13.49 2.99 -21.39
CA LEU A 130 12.38 2.29 -20.77
C LEU A 130 11.13 3.18 -20.71
N THR A 131 9.95 2.55 -20.73
CA THR A 131 8.67 3.25 -20.70
C THR A 131 8.02 3.16 -19.33
N LEU A 132 7.53 4.28 -18.80
CA LEU A 132 6.73 4.32 -17.57
C LEU A 132 5.25 4.20 -17.93
N ASP A 133 4.54 3.33 -17.19
CA ASP A 133 3.11 3.09 -17.35
C ASP A 133 2.37 3.42 -16.04
N PRO A 134 1.95 4.68 -15.86
CA PRO A 134 1.25 5.10 -14.64
C PRO A 134 -0.17 4.55 -14.53
N THR A 135 -0.71 3.93 -15.59
CA THR A 135 -2.07 3.37 -15.60
C THR A 135 -2.13 1.95 -15.03
N ALA A 136 -0.97 1.28 -14.94
CA ALA A 136 -0.85 -0.10 -14.47
C ALA A 136 -0.66 -0.24 -12.96
N VAL A 137 -0.81 0.84 -12.20
CA VAL A 137 -0.63 0.83 -10.73
C VAL A 137 -1.95 0.92 -10.00
N GLN A 138 -2.03 0.23 -8.88
CA GLN A 138 -3.13 0.34 -7.91
C GLN A 138 -2.64 -0.07 -6.53
N GLN A 139 -3.42 0.22 -5.50
CA GLN A 139 -3.16 -0.22 -4.15
C GLN A 139 -4.46 -0.61 -3.44
N LEU A 140 -4.42 -1.69 -2.67
CA LEU A 140 -5.54 -2.21 -1.92
C LEU A 140 -5.40 -1.87 -0.44
N GLU A 141 -6.53 -1.58 0.20
CA GLU A 141 -6.69 -1.53 1.63
C GLU A 141 -7.91 -2.37 2.03
N ILE A 142 -7.82 -3.08 3.13
CA ILE A 142 -8.95 -3.80 3.72
C ILE A 142 -9.46 -2.95 4.88
N THR A 143 -10.72 -2.56 4.82
CA THR A 143 -11.34 -1.80 5.90
C THR A 143 -12.32 -2.66 6.68
N VAL A 144 -12.17 -2.65 8.01
CA VAL A 144 -13.10 -3.30 8.94
C VAL A 144 -13.81 -2.24 9.74
N ASP A 145 -15.11 -2.17 9.59
CA ASP A 145 -15.95 -1.28 10.40
C ASP A 145 -16.23 -1.89 11.78
N ALA A 146 -16.06 -1.13 12.86
CA ALA A 146 -16.32 -1.55 14.22
C ALA A 146 -17.00 -0.44 15.05
N ALA A 147 -17.88 -0.79 15.98
CA ALA A 147 -18.42 0.17 16.92
C ALA A 147 -17.34 0.70 17.88
N ASN A 148 -16.43 -0.18 18.28
CA ASN A 148 -15.23 0.15 19.05
C ASN A 148 -14.01 -0.54 18.43
N PRO A 149 -13.21 0.18 17.62
CA PRO A 149 -12.01 -0.38 16.97
C PRO A 149 -11.02 -1.04 17.95
N ALA A 150 -10.88 -0.51 19.17
CA ALA A 150 -9.96 -1.04 20.16
C ALA A 150 -10.27 -2.49 20.56
N ASP A 151 -11.53 -2.91 20.53
CA ASP A 151 -11.95 -4.26 20.92
C ASP A 151 -11.49 -5.33 19.93
N ILE A 152 -11.23 -4.96 18.68
CA ILE A 152 -10.88 -5.89 17.60
C ILE A 152 -9.47 -5.68 17.02
N ALA A 153 -8.83 -4.57 17.34
CA ALA A 153 -7.52 -4.20 16.79
C ALA A 153 -6.46 -5.28 17.01
N GLU A 154 -6.33 -5.76 18.26
CA GLU A 154 -5.34 -6.79 18.62
C GLU A 154 -5.63 -8.14 17.97
N PHE A 155 -6.91 -8.50 17.80
CA PHE A 155 -7.30 -9.72 17.07
C PHE A 155 -6.79 -9.66 15.63
N TRP A 156 -7.11 -8.58 14.90
CA TRP A 156 -6.71 -8.45 13.50
C TRP A 156 -5.21 -8.31 13.33
N ARG A 157 -4.55 -7.51 14.18
CA ARG A 157 -3.11 -7.37 14.21
C ARG A 157 -2.42 -8.72 14.35
N SER A 158 -2.89 -9.55 15.31
CA SER A 158 -2.31 -10.88 15.60
C SER A 158 -2.65 -11.89 14.50
N ALA A 159 -3.90 -11.90 14.01
CA ALA A 159 -4.34 -12.83 12.97
C ALA A 159 -3.57 -12.64 11.65
N LEU A 160 -3.28 -11.39 11.27
CA LEU A 160 -2.54 -11.05 10.05
C LEU A 160 -1.01 -11.03 10.25
N GLY A 161 -0.52 -10.97 11.50
CA GLY A 161 0.90 -10.76 11.79
C GLY A 161 1.36 -9.34 11.44
N TYR A 162 0.46 -8.37 11.45
CA TYR A 162 0.71 -6.99 11.04
C TYR A 162 1.30 -6.16 12.19
N VAL A 163 1.94 -5.05 11.81
CA VAL A 163 2.41 -4.01 12.73
C VAL A 163 1.50 -2.79 12.66
N GLN A 164 1.28 -2.16 13.80
CA GLN A 164 0.51 -0.92 13.88
C GLN A 164 1.37 0.26 13.47
N VAL A 165 0.87 1.10 12.54
CA VAL A 165 1.56 2.30 12.03
C VAL A 165 0.81 3.58 12.37
N ALA A 166 -0.49 3.50 12.66
CA ALA A 166 -1.32 4.58 13.17
C ALA A 166 -2.38 4.01 14.12
N GLU A 167 -3.18 4.85 14.76
CA GLU A 167 -4.13 4.45 15.80
C GLU A 167 -5.06 3.29 15.37
N GLN A 168 -5.49 3.30 14.12
CA GLN A 168 -6.42 2.31 13.56
C GLN A 168 -5.91 1.69 12.25
N THR A 169 -4.60 1.79 11.97
CA THR A 169 -4.01 1.32 10.72
C THR A 169 -2.85 0.35 10.97
N PHE A 170 -2.89 -0.75 10.28
CA PHE A 170 -1.95 -1.87 10.40
C PHE A 170 -1.43 -2.25 9.02
N VAL A 171 -0.14 -2.58 8.93
CA VAL A 171 0.49 -2.98 7.68
C VAL A 171 1.28 -4.27 7.84
N GLU A 172 1.41 -5.00 6.77
CA GLU A 172 2.34 -6.12 6.67
C GLU A 172 3.78 -5.59 6.85
N PRO A 173 4.64 -6.25 7.66
CA PRO A 173 5.98 -5.73 8.02
C PRO A 173 6.90 -5.39 6.84
N ASN A 174 6.71 -6.01 5.68
CA ASN A 174 7.51 -5.75 4.47
C ASN A 174 6.75 -4.88 3.44
N LEU A 175 5.52 -4.43 3.74
CA LEU A 175 4.67 -3.62 2.85
C LEU A 175 4.33 -4.29 1.51
N ILE A 176 4.30 -5.63 1.46
CA ILE A 176 3.95 -6.40 0.27
C ILE A 176 2.44 -6.59 0.16
N GLY A 177 1.77 -6.80 1.31
CA GLY A 177 0.32 -7.00 1.39
C GLY A 177 -0.49 -5.70 1.49
N PRO A 178 -1.82 -5.79 1.39
CA PRO A 178 -2.70 -4.64 1.62
C PRO A 178 -2.62 -4.16 3.07
N ALA A 179 -2.78 -2.86 3.29
CA ALA A 179 -2.98 -2.34 4.64
C ALA A 179 -4.35 -2.79 5.19
N LEU A 180 -4.48 -2.78 6.52
CA LEU A 180 -5.74 -2.93 7.22
C LEU A 180 -6.05 -1.65 7.99
N SER A 181 -7.22 -1.06 7.76
CA SER A 181 -7.76 0.02 8.57
C SER A 181 -9.00 -0.44 9.34
N ILE A 182 -9.17 0.05 10.56
CA ILE A 182 -10.37 -0.24 11.37
C ILE A 182 -11.09 1.08 11.62
N HIS A 183 -12.27 1.25 11.02
CA HIS A 183 -13.03 2.48 11.13
C HIS A 183 -14.11 2.40 12.20
N THR A 184 -14.29 3.50 12.93
CA THR A 184 -15.41 3.62 13.87
C THR A 184 -16.71 3.82 13.09
N LYS A 185 -17.68 2.95 13.30
CA LYS A 185 -19.00 3.05 12.68
C LYS A 185 -20.08 2.47 13.58
N GLU A 186 -21.12 3.28 13.85
CA GLU A 186 -22.34 2.79 14.47
C GLU A 186 -23.16 1.98 13.46
N TYR A 187 -23.60 0.78 13.86
CA TYR A 187 -24.29 -0.15 12.97
C TYR A 187 -25.78 -0.12 13.09
N SER A 188 -26.43 -0.04 11.93
CA SER A 188 -27.84 -0.42 11.77
C SER A 188 -28.03 -1.87 11.27
N SER A 189 -26.96 -2.54 10.82
CA SER A 189 -27.01 -3.91 10.25
C SER A 189 -25.79 -4.73 10.66
N PRO A 190 -25.93 -6.04 10.96
CA PRO A 190 -24.82 -6.94 11.24
C PRO A 190 -24.03 -7.39 9.99
N ARG A 191 -24.47 -7.02 8.78
CA ARG A 191 -23.83 -7.38 7.50
C ARG A 191 -22.94 -6.26 6.99
N ASN A 192 -21.93 -6.63 6.17
CA ASN A 192 -21.04 -5.71 5.46
C ASN A 192 -20.18 -4.82 6.39
N ARG A 193 -19.45 -5.47 7.29
CA ARG A 193 -18.48 -4.80 8.16
C ARG A 193 -17.07 -4.74 7.57
N ILE A 194 -16.88 -5.40 6.43
CA ILE A 194 -15.62 -5.41 5.68
C ILE A 194 -15.93 -4.92 4.28
N HIS A 195 -15.15 -3.99 3.80
CA HIS A 195 -15.12 -3.57 2.40
C HIS A 195 -13.69 -3.46 1.92
N VAL A 196 -13.51 -3.43 0.61
CA VAL A 196 -12.20 -3.32 -0.02
C VAL A 196 -12.09 -1.95 -0.66
N ASP A 197 -11.06 -1.21 -0.27
CA ASP A 197 -10.74 0.08 -0.85
C ASP A 197 -9.65 -0.09 -1.90
N ILE A 198 -9.92 0.34 -3.12
CA ILE A 198 -9.01 0.24 -4.26
C ILE A 198 -8.58 1.65 -4.63
N SER A 199 -7.39 2.05 -4.22
CA SER A 199 -6.80 3.31 -4.66
C SER A 199 -6.26 3.14 -6.07
N VAL A 200 -6.77 3.95 -6.98
CA VAL A 200 -6.41 3.94 -8.39
C VAL A 200 -5.84 5.29 -8.82
N PRO A 201 -5.11 5.35 -9.96
CA PRO A 201 -4.76 6.61 -10.57
C PRO A 201 -6.01 7.49 -10.73
N HIS A 202 -5.93 8.74 -10.29
CA HIS A 202 -7.10 9.64 -10.27
C HIS A 202 -7.72 9.86 -11.67
N ASP A 203 -6.90 9.80 -12.71
CA ASP A 203 -7.31 9.89 -14.12
C ASP A 203 -7.91 8.58 -14.68
N GLN A 204 -7.87 7.47 -13.90
CA GLN A 204 -8.45 6.18 -14.26
C GLN A 204 -9.70 5.85 -13.43
N ALA A 205 -10.02 6.64 -12.42
CA ALA A 205 -11.08 6.31 -11.46
C ALA A 205 -12.45 6.18 -12.13
N GLN A 206 -12.84 7.15 -12.96
CA GLN A 206 -14.13 7.09 -13.64
C GLN A 206 -14.25 5.87 -14.56
N GLN A 207 -13.20 5.55 -15.31
CA GLN A 207 -13.18 4.37 -16.17
C GLN A 207 -13.33 3.07 -15.34
N ARG A 208 -12.71 3.01 -14.17
CA ARG A 208 -12.83 1.86 -13.25
C ARG A 208 -14.25 1.74 -12.71
N VAL A 209 -14.89 2.85 -12.31
CA VAL A 209 -16.29 2.89 -11.87
C VAL A 209 -17.21 2.41 -12.99
N ASP A 210 -17.05 2.94 -14.20
CA ASP A 210 -17.87 2.55 -15.36
C ASP A 210 -17.74 1.06 -15.69
N ALA A 211 -16.53 0.50 -15.59
CA ALA A 211 -16.28 -0.92 -15.80
C ALA A 211 -16.98 -1.79 -14.75
N VAL A 212 -16.98 -1.39 -13.47
CA VAL A 212 -17.68 -2.11 -12.39
C VAL A 212 -19.20 -2.07 -12.62
N LEU A 213 -19.75 -0.92 -13.02
CA LEU A 213 -21.17 -0.78 -13.34
C LEU A 213 -21.57 -1.66 -14.54
N ALA A 214 -20.74 -1.66 -15.60
CA ALA A 214 -20.96 -2.51 -16.77
C ALA A 214 -20.88 -4.03 -16.45
N ALA A 215 -20.12 -4.40 -15.43
CA ALA A 215 -20.01 -5.78 -14.92
C ALA A 215 -21.18 -6.22 -14.02
N GLY A 216 -22.21 -5.36 -13.83
CA GLY A 216 -23.39 -5.67 -13.03
C GLY A 216 -23.35 -5.14 -11.61
N GLY A 217 -22.32 -4.39 -11.24
CA GLY A 217 -22.27 -3.63 -9.99
C GLY A 217 -23.28 -2.48 -10.00
N ARG A 218 -23.57 -1.92 -8.83
CA ARG A 218 -24.44 -0.76 -8.67
C ARG A 218 -23.74 0.32 -7.86
N LEU A 219 -23.98 1.59 -8.21
CA LEU A 219 -23.52 2.71 -7.41
C LEU A 219 -24.30 2.74 -6.08
N LEU A 220 -23.60 2.62 -4.97
CA LEU A 220 -24.15 2.76 -3.63
C LEU A 220 -24.10 4.23 -3.20
N SER A 221 -22.99 4.93 -3.44
CA SER A 221 -22.80 6.33 -3.12
C SER A 221 -21.66 6.95 -3.92
N ASP A 222 -21.85 8.20 -4.36
CA ASP A 222 -20.83 9.07 -4.98
C ASP A 222 -20.65 10.39 -4.21
N ARG A 223 -21.26 10.51 -3.03
CA ARG A 223 -21.29 11.77 -2.25
C ARG A 223 -19.90 12.27 -1.83
N HIS A 224 -18.90 11.41 -1.89
CA HIS A 224 -17.51 11.72 -1.57
C HIS A 224 -16.61 11.76 -2.81
N ALA A 225 -17.19 11.68 -4.01
CA ALA A 225 -16.42 11.77 -5.24
C ALA A 225 -15.76 13.16 -5.37
N PRO A 226 -14.54 13.24 -5.94
CA PRO A 226 -13.73 12.18 -6.51
C PRO A 226 -12.83 11.44 -5.51
N LYS A 227 -12.95 11.70 -4.20
CA LYS A 227 -12.17 11.00 -3.18
C LYS A 227 -12.44 9.49 -3.22
N TYR A 228 -13.72 9.08 -3.25
CA TYR A 228 -14.12 7.70 -3.51
C TYR A 228 -15.57 7.58 -3.99
N TRP A 229 -15.84 6.49 -4.71
CA TRP A 229 -17.16 6.00 -5.09
C TRP A 229 -17.38 4.65 -4.43
N SER A 230 -18.47 4.50 -3.67
CA SER A 230 -18.87 3.21 -3.10
C SER A 230 -19.74 2.45 -4.09
N LEU A 231 -19.33 1.24 -4.41
CA LEU A 231 -19.99 0.33 -5.33
C LEU A 231 -20.40 -0.94 -4.59
N ILE A 232 -21.48 -1.57 -5.04
CA ILE A 232 -22.03 -2.77 -4.39
C ILE A 232 -22.33 -3.84 -5.44
N ASP A 233 -21.98 -5.09 -5.12
CA ASP A 233 -22.31 -6.23 -5.96
C ASP A 233 -23.75 -6.70 -5.76
N GLN A 234 -24.15 -7.80 -6.44
CA GLN A 234 -25.52 -8.35 -6.37
C GLN A 234 -25.82 -8.98 -5.00
N GLU A 235 -24.81 -9.42 -4.25
CA GLU A 235 -24.93 -10.02 -2.92
C GLU A 235 -24.83 -8.98 -1.79
N GLY A 236 -24.49 -7.73 -2.11
CA GLY A 236 -24.42 -6.63 -1.14
C GLY A 236 -23.01 -6.39 -0.58
N ASN A 237 -21.95 -6.96 -1.18
CA ASN A 237 -20.59 -6.65 -0.77
C ASN A 237 -20.14 -5.31 -1.34
N VAL A 238 -19.37 -4.55 -0.57
CA VAL A 238 -18.98 -3.18 -0.91
C VAL A 238 -17.50 -3.12 -1.33
N ALA A 239 -17.25 -2.36 -2.39
CA ALA A 239 -15.91 -1.96 -2.81
C ALA A 239 -15.91 -0.45 -3.06
N ASP A 240 -14.88 0.24 -2.59
CA ASP A 240 -14.68 1.66 -2.82
C ASP A 240 -13.56 1.88 -3.84
N ILE A 241 -13.88 2.57 -4.94
CA ILE A 241 -12.87 3.06 -5.89
C ILE A 241 -12.44 4.43 -5.41
N ALA A 242 -11.19 4.56 -5.01
CA ALA A 242 -10.70 5.74 -4.34
C ALA A 242 -9.55 6.43 -5.09
N THR A 243 -9.40 7.73 -4.83
CA THR A 243 -8.29 8.56 -5.29
C THR A 243 -7.77 9.42 -4.15
N TRP A 244 -6.63 10.09 -4.37
CA TRP A 244 -6.08 11.08 -3.44
C TRP A 244 -6.85 12.41 -3.40
N GLN A 245 -7.75 12.65 -4.36
CA GLN A 245 -8.42 13.94 -4.52
C GLN A 245 -9.43 14.19 -3.39
N ASP A 246 -9.54 15.46 -2.96
CA ASP A 246 -10.58 15.85 -2.01
C ASP A 246 -11.98 15.85 -2.63
N PRO A 247 -13.04 15.64 -1.83
CA PRO A 247 -14.42 15.78 -2.28
C PRO A 247 -14.66 17.21 -2.81
N ARG A 248 -15.46 17.30 -3.89
CA ARG A 248 -15.89 18.59 -4.44
C ARG A 248 -17.02 19.21 -3.62
#